data_da2ca4b1e7435b98528a6999c7aa1a3a
#
_entry.id   da2ca4b1e7435b98528a6999c7aa1a3a
#
_cell.length_a   1.000
_cell.length_b   1.000
_cell.length_c   1.000
_cell.angle_alpha   90.00
_cell.angle_beta   90.00
_cell.angle_gamma   90.00
#
_symmetry.space_group_name_H-M   'P 1'
#
loop_
_entity.id
_entity.type
_entity.pdbx_description
1 polymer ?
#
loop_
_entity_poly.entity_id
_entity_poly.type
_entity_poly.pdbx_seq_one_letter_code
_entity_poly.pdbx_strand_id
1 'polypeptide(L)'
;MIAATLGLAGSSVAVAVGRDHGRPQPAAAAVTDPSAAARPGATDRSRYAGPKSAHSPRPGDPVGVRRTSLAGRLQAALNRQAAALLAGDEGTFVGIADPALAPELHRRFADLRALRVTGWEETLAGDPQPVPDPSGVQRWRVAVRVRYCFAEPDCVPAPLTNQTEWADDGDGEPRLVALRPSEGGEAGPRPWEVSDLRVVAGNRVIVAAPAPLAGRLSAALATAEQAAAVTDRYARWGPPPGRYLVFFAGPDEWTRWYGVHEPSWVAGYAQPVGDWSTEVIMNAQRLGTGDDVLLDTLRHEFTHVVTLAGVRRDYSTAWWLVEGMAEYVRMVGRPLDEYTGLAATHRYVHSGHWTGDIALTVPADGASLDDATGRYGVAMLALRRIAGRYGEDKLLAFFAAVVRDGTDPVAAAPAVLGADWASVAADCAWSVRRDVA
;
A
#
# COMPACT_ATOMS: atom_id res chain seq x y z
N MET A 1 -7.45 -38.73 12.12
CA MET A 1 -8.35 -37.72 11.51
C MET A 1 -7.90 -36.38 11.97
N ILE A 2 -7.01 -35.76 11.21
CA ILE A 2 -6.53 -34.38 11.46
C ILE A 2 -7.25 -33.52 10.43
N ALA A 3 -8.20 -32.72 10.89
CA ALA A 3 -8.86 -31.73 10.05
C ALA A 3 -7.85 -30.58 9.77
N ALA A 4 -7.29 -30.57 8.58
CA ALA A 4 -6.55 -29.42 8.07
C ALA A 4 -7.57 -28.33 7.74
N THR A 5 -7.71 -27.33 8.59
CA THR A 5 -8.38 -26.08 8.29
C THR A 5 -7.52 -25.31 7.30
N LEU A 6 -7.85 -25.42 6.03
CA LEU A 6 -7.31 -24.59 4.96
C LEU A 6 -7.75 -23.14 5.21
N GLY A 7 -6.84 -22.34 5.71
CA GLY A 7 -7.01 -20.90 5.81
C GLY A 7 -7.03 -20.30 4.40
N LEU A 8 -8.18 -19.83 3.98
CA LEU A 8 -8.36 -19.13 2.71
C LEU A 8 -7.99 -17.66 2.90
N ALA A 9 -7.06 -17.22 2.09
CA ALA A 9 -6.59 -15.85 2.07
C ALA A 9 -7.63 -14.94 1.44
N GLY A 10 -8.10 -13.98 2.19
CA GLY A 10 -8.82 -12.84 1.64
C GLY A 10 -7.99 -11.60 1.91
N SER A 11 -7.85 -10.74 0.94
CA SER A 11 -7.09 -9.51 1.06
C SER A 11 -8.01 -8.32 1.01
N SER A 12 -7.83 -7.42 1.96
CA SER A 12 -8.48 -6.12 1.94
C SER A 12 -7.43 -5.08 1.58
N VAL A 13 -7.64 -4.36 0.48
CA VAL A 13 -6.89 -3.13 0.21
C VAL A 13 -7.39 -2.09 1.21
N ALA A 14 -6.66 -1.90 2.29
CA ALA A 14 -6.96 -0.87 3.27
C ALA A 14 -6.59 0.50 2.70
N VAL A 15 -7.54 1.17 2.07
CA VAL A 15 -7.43 2.61 1.82
C VAL A 15 -7.74 3.32 3.13
N ALA A 16 -6.73 3.90 3.76
CA ALA A 16 -6.91 4.76 4.92
C ALA A 16 -7.67 6.02 4.50
N VAL A 17 -9.00 6.00 4.59
CA VAL A 17 -9.83 7.19 4.48
C VAL A 17 -9.83 7.87 5.84
N GLY A 18 -9.17 9.02 5.94
CA GLY A 18 -9.27 9.91 7.10
C GLY A 18 -10.73 10.29 7.35
N ARG A 19 -11.31 9.78 8.43
CA ARG A 19 -12.63 10.19 8.89
C ARG A 19 -12.55 11.56 9.54
N ASP A 20 -12.97 12.56 8.80
CA ASP A 20 -13.27 13.88 9.35
C ASP A 20 -14.68 13.85 9.95
N HIS A 21 -14.78 14.01 11.28
CA HIS A 21 -16.06 14.07 11.99
C HIS A 21 -16.67 15.47 11.87
N GLY A 22 -17.35 15.75 10.77
CA GLY A 22 -18.16 16.94 10.56
C GLY A 22 -19.57 16.76 11.09
N ARG A 23 -19.98 17.63 12.04
CA ARG A 23 -21.34 17.79 12.56
C ARG A 23 -22.37 18.13 11.47
N PRO A 24 -23.63 17.71 11.60
CA PRO A 24 -24.67 18.08 10.64
C PRO A 24 -25.18 19.52 10.85
N GLN A 25 -25.35 20.24 9.76
CA GLN A 25 -26.09 21.50 9.72
C GLN A 25 -27.27 21.37 8.74
N PRO A 26 -28.43 22.01 9.04
CA PRO A 26 -29.68 21.75 8.34
C PRO A 26 -29.85 22.54 7.04
N ALA A 27 -30.72 22.02 6.20
CA ALA A 27 -31.09 22.50 4.89
C ALA A 27 -31.73 23.90 4.86
N ALA A 28 -31.43 24.64 3.79
CA ALA A 28 -32.32 25.66 3.27
C ALA A 28 -32.30 25.66 1.74
N ALA A 29 -33.48 25.78 1.18
CA ALA A 29 -33.81 25.57 -0.23
C ALA A 29 -33.73 26.85 -1.07
N ALA A 30 -33.82 26.61 -2.40
CA ALA A 30 -34.41 27.40 -3.48
C ALA A 30 -33.46 28.15 -4.44
N VAL A 31 -33.42 27.70 -5.65
CA VAL A 31 -34.09 28.11 -6.90
C VAL A 31 -33.33 29.12 -7.78
N THR A 32 -33.11 28.72 -9.02
CA THR A 32 -33.24 29.25 -10.36
C THR A 32 -31.97 29.40 -11.21
N ASP A 33 -32.07 28.75 -12.31
CA ASP A 33 -31.54 28.67 -13.66
C ASP A 33 -31.41 30.01 -14.41
N PRO A 34 -30.99 30.03 -15.73
CA PRO A 34 -29.84 29.42 -16.39
C PRO A 34 -29.02 30.41 -17.29
N SER A 35 -28.01 29.86 -17.95
CA SER A 35 -27.46 30.30 -19.25
C SER A 35 -26.34 31.33 -19.27
N ALA A 36 -25.15 30.84 -19.62
CA ALA A 36 -24.36 31.38 -20.75
C ALA A 36 -23.13 30.50 -21.04
N ALA A 37 -22.93 30.32 -22.30
CA ALA A 37 -22.01 29.40 -22.95
C ALA A 37 -20.53 29.74 -22.84
N ALA A 38 -19.74 28.62 -22.82
CA ALA A 38 -18.47 28.35 -23.50
C ALA A 38 -17.26 29.32 -23.40
N ARG A 39 -16.14 28.77 -22.96
CA ARG A 39 -14.90 28.59 -23.73
C ARG A 39 -13.86 27.79 -22.95
N PRO A 40 -13.09 26.87 -23.55
CA PRO A 40 -12.06 26.10 -22.85
C PRO A 40 -10.75 26.86 -22.86
N GLY A 41 -10.06 26.83 -21.73
CA GLY A 41 -8.71 27.37 -21.67
C GLY A 41 -8.19 27.51 -20.24
N ALA A 42 -7.05 26.86 -20.02
CA ALA A 42 -6.17 27.00 -18.88
C ALA A 42 -6.33 25.93 -17.78
N THR A 43 -5.48 24.94 -17.89
CA THR A 43 -5.07 24.01 -16.83
C THR A 43 -4.69 24.77 -15.56
N ASP A 44 -5.53 24.71 -14.54
CA ASP A 44 -5.22 25.21 -13.20
C ASP A 44 -4.27 24.24 -12.49
N ARG A 45 -2.98 24.53 -12.54
CA ARG A 45 -1.89 23.85 -11.82
C ARG A 45 -1.71 24.39 -10.40
N SER A 46 -2.75 24.81 -9.73
CA SER A 46 -2.63 25.45 -8.42
C SER A 46 -3.55 24.87 -7.36
N ARG A 47 -3.30 23.63 -6.93
CA ARG A 47 -3.84 23.13 -5.66
C ARG A 47 -2.88 22.23 -4.88
N TYR A 48 -1.59 22.51 -4.94
CA TYR A 48 -0.67 22.16 -3.87
C TYR A 48 -0.17 23.46 -3.28
N ALA A 49 -0.83 23.93 -2.23
CA ALA A 49 -0.25 24.94 -1.37
C ALA A 49 1.01 24.32 -0.74
N GLY A 50 2.14 24.60 -1.31
CA GLY A 50 3.44 24.31 -0.70
C GLY A 50 3.47 24.89 0.72
N PRO A 51 4.33 24.36 1.62
CA PRO A 51 4.46 24.86 2.98
C PRO A 51 4.68 26.37 2.92
N LYS A 52 3.87 27.08 3.71
CA LYS A 52 4.00 28.56 3.83
C LYS A 52 5.45 28.89 4.11
N SER A 53 6.02 29.72 3.27
CA SER A 53 7.40 30.19 3.32
C SER A 53 7.86 30.42 4.75
N ALA A 54 9.02 29.86 5.11
CA ALA A 54 9.70 30.13 6.36
C ALA A 54 9.71 31.66 6.60
N HIS A 55 9.25 32.09 7.76
CA HIS A 55 9.31 33.50 8.13
C HIS A 55 10.78 33.91 8.20
N SER A 56 11.21 34.81 7.31
CA SER A 56 12.53 35.39 7.45
C SER A 56 12.65 36.08 8.84
N PRO A 57 13.75 35.81 9.57
CA PRO A 57 13.91 36.35 10.91
C PRO A 57 13.85 37.87 10.86
N ARG A 58 13.12 38.49 11.80
CA ARG A 58 13.11 39.95 11.94
C ARG A 58 14.47 40.44 12.43
N PRO A 59 14.94 41.60 11.99
CA PRO A 59 16.13 42.21 12.56
C PRO A 59 16.00 42.32 14.09
N GLY A 60 16.95 41.72 14.84
CA GLY A 60 16.91 41.68 16.30
C GLY A 60 16.24 40.45 16.92
N ASP A 61 15.86 39.42 16.13
CA ASP A 61 15.40 38.13 16.64
C ASP A 61 16.54 37.08 16.67
N PRO A 62 17.28 36.95 17.80
CA PRO A 62 18.40 36.03 17.90
C PRO A 62 17.95 34.56 17.83
N VAL A 63 16.72 34.25 18.20
CA VAL A 63 16.15 32.89 18.11
C VAL A 63 15.85 32.53 16.66
N GLY A 64 15.27 33.45 15.90
CA GLY A 64 15.01 33.27 14.47
C GLY A 64 16.29 33.08 13.66
N VAL A 65 17.33 33.87 13.94
CA VAL A 65 18.66 33.71 13.28
C VAL A 65 19.30 32.38 13.60
N ARG A 66 19.26 31.93 14.86
CA ARG A 66 19.76 30.59 15.25
C ARG A 66 19.00 29.47 14.57
N ARG A 67 17.67 29.54 14.49
CA ARG A 67 16.84 28.54 13.80
C ARG A 67 17.21 28.42 12.33
N THR A 68 17.36 29.52 11.62
CA THR A 68 17.71 29.52 10.20
C THR A 68 19.11 28.94 9.97
N SER A 69 20.09 29.29 10.80
CA SER A 69 21.45 28.74 10.74
C SER A 69 21.44 27.23 11.06
N LEU A 70 20.68 26.81 12.09
CA LEU A 70 20.55 25.41 12.47
C LEU A 70 19.86 24.60 11.36
N ALA A 71 18.75 25.08 10.80
CA ALA A 71 18.05 24.40 9.71
C ALA A 71 18.98 24.09 8.53
N GLY A 72 19.85 25.05 8.16
CA GLY A 72 20.86 24.82 7.12
C GLY A 72 21.89 23.73 7.48
N ARG A 73 22.34 23.68 8.74
CA ARG A 73 23.29 22.65 9.22
C ARG A 73 22.61 21.28 9.28
N LEU A 74 21.36 21.21 9.78
CA LEU A 74 20.58 19.96 9.79
C LEU A 74 20.36 19.42 8.39
N GLN A 75 19.94 20.27 7.44
CA GLN A 75 19.77 19.84 6.06
C GLN A 75 21.07 19.37 5.42
N ALA A 76 22.19 20.00 5.72
CA ALA A 76 23.51 19.55 5.25
C ALA A 76 23.88 18.17 5.85
N ALA A 77 23.58 17.92 7.13
CA ALA A 77 23.81 16.63 7.77
C ALA A 77 22.94 15.53 7.13
N LEU A 78 21.65 15.78 6.91
CA LEU A 78 20.72 14.86 6.22
C LEU A 78 21.17 14.56 4.78
N ASN A 79 21.62 15.56 4.04
CA ASN A 79 22.13 15.36 2.66
C ASN A 79 23.38 14.47 2.66
N ARG A 80 24.28 14.63 3.63
CA ARG A 80 25.46 13.75 3.78
C ARG A 80 25.04 12.33 4.14
N GLN A 81 24.07 12.16 5.06
CA GLN A 81 23.54 10.87 5.42
C GLN A 81 22.90 10.14 4.22
N ALA A 82 22.06 10.84 3.46
CA ALA A 82 21.44 10.30 2.26
C ALA A 82 22.48 9.87 1.21
N ALA A 83 23.49 10.70 0.96
CA ALA A 83 24.58 10.36 0.03
C ALA A 83 25.39 9.17 0.52
N ALA A 84 25.68 9.08 1.81
CA ALA A 84 26.40 7.96 2.42
C ALA A 84 25.63 6.64 2.30
N LEU A 85 24.30 6.67 2.53
CA LEU A 85 23.44 5.49 2.33
C LEU A 85 23.54 4.96 0.90
N LEU A 86 23.38 5.84 -0.09
CA LEU A 86 23.42 5.45 -1.50
C LEU A 86 24.82 4.96 -1.93
N ALA A 87 25.88 5.56 -1.38
CA ALA A 87 27.25 5.14 -1.60
C ALA A 87 27.66 3.85 -0.88
N GLY A 88 26.89 3.40 0.12
CA GLY A 88 27.23 2.26 0.96
C GLY A 88 28.25 2.60 2.06
N ASP A 89 28.39 3.88 2.42
CA ASP A 89 29.27 4.36 3.49
C ASP A 89 28.51 4.36 4.82
N GLU A 90 28.56 3.23 5.53
CA GLU A 90 27.90 3.06 6.82
C GLU A 90 28.45 4.00 7.88
N GLY A 91 29.78 4.24 7.88
CA GLY A 91 30.41 5.09 8.87
C GLY A 91 29.87 6.52 8.84
N THR A 92 29.78 7.11 7.65
CA THR A 92 29.21 8.45 7.47
C THR A 92 27.71 8.47 7.73
N PHE A 93 26.96 7.41 7.32
CA PHE A 93 25.52 7.32 7.57
C PHE A 93 25.19 7.33 9.06
N VAL A 94 25.92 6.55 9.86
CA VAL A 94 25.73 6.45 11.31
C VAL A 94 26.35 7.64 12.06
N GLY A 95 27.38 8.25 11.50
CA GLY A 95 28.18 9.30 12.13
C GLY A 95 27.42 10.58 12.51
N ILE A 96 26.22 10.80 11.99
CA ILE A 96 25.37 11.93 12.40
C ILE A 96 24.67 11.69 13.75
N ALA A 97 24.66 10.46 14.26
CA ALA A 97 23.92 10.10 15.45
C ALA A 97 24.71 10.30 16.74
N ASP A 98 23.98 10.54 17.81
CA ASP A 98 24.48 10.31 19.16
C ASP A 98 24.84 8.82 19.35
N PRO A 99 25.89 8.48 20.12
CA PRO A 99 26.27 7.08 20.33
C PRO A 99 25.15 6.15 20.81
N ALA A 100 24.19 6.68 21.56
CA ALA A 100 23.03 5.91 22.02
C ALA A 100 22.08 5.49 20.88
N LEU A 101 22.01 6.27 19.80
CA LEU A 101 21.15 5.99 18.64
C LEU A 101 21.90 5.19 17.53
N ALA A 102 23.22 5.11 17.60
CA ALA A 102 24.02 4.46 16.57
C ALA A 102 23.60 3.01 16.26
N PRO A 103 23.26 2.13 17.24
CA PRO A 103 22.81 0.77 16.95
C PRO A 103 21.56 0.71 16.07
N GLU A 104 20.61 1.63 16.25
CA GLU A 104 19.42 1.72 15.43
C GLU A 104 19.77 2.14 14.00
N LEU A 105 20.65 3.11 13.80
CA LEU A 105 21.08 3.52 12.47
C LEU A 105 21.91 2.45 11.76
N HIS A 106 22.72 1.67 12.45
CA HIS A 106 23.41 0.50 11.88
C HIS A 106 22.41 -0.51 11.32
N ARG A 107 21.39 -0.88 12.11
CA ARG A 107 20.32 -1.78 11.68
C ARG A 107 19.59 -1.22 10.46
N ARG A 108 19.16 0.06 10.54
CA ARG A 108 18.43 0.74 9.45
C ARG A 108 19.26 0.80 8.17
N PHE A 109 20.56 1.09 8.27
CA PHE A 109 21.47 1.06 7.12
C PHE A 109 21.52 -0.33 6.48
N ALA A 110 21.72 -1.37 7.29
CA ALA A 110 21.78 -2.75 6.81
C ALA A 110 20.49 -3.16 6.09
N ASP A 111 19.33 -2.86 6.68
CA ASP A 111 18.01 -3.16 6.10
C ASP A 111 17.80 -2.44 4.77
N LEU A 112 18.06 -1.12 4.70
CA LEU A 112 17.90 -0.33 3.49
C LEU A 112 18.83 -0.81 2.35
N ARG A 113 20.08 -1.15 2.67
CA ARG A 113 21.02 -1.70 1.69
C ARG A 113 20.60 -3.10 1.20
N ALA A 114 20.10 -3.96 2.10
CA ALA A 114 19.61 -5.29 1.75
C ALA A 114 18.37 -5.20 0.86
N LEU A 115 17.46 -4.24 1.10
CA LEU A 115 16.28 -3.94 0.28
C LEU A 115 16.65 -3.24 -1.05
N ARG A 116 17.93 -3.02 -1.31
CA ARG A 116 18.47 -2.40 -2.54
C ARG A 116 17.93 -0.99 -2.75
N VAL A 117 18.10 -0.13 -1.73
CA VAL A 117 17.80 1.30 -1.86
C VAL A 117 18.54 1.91 -3.05
N THR A 118 17.81 2.58 -3.94
CA THR A 118 18.33 3.20 -5.16
C THR A 118 18.12 4.72 -5.19
N GLY A 119 17.16 5.21 -4.38
CA GLY A 119 16.90 6.62 -4.20
C GLY A 119 16.60 6.89 -2.73
N TRP A 120 17.18 7.98 -2.20
CA TRP A 120 16.96 8.43 -0.83
C TRP A 120 17.18 9.93 -0.74
N GLU A 121 16.15 10.65 -0.35
CA GLU A 121 16.16 12.10 -0.19
C GLU A 121 15.53 12.46 1.14
N GLU A 122 16.17 13.30 1.92
CA GLU A 122 15.72 13.77 3.23
C GLU A 122 15.60 15.28 3.22
N THR A 123 14.43 15.81 3.59
CA THR A 123 14.19 17.24 3.64
C THR A 123 13.49 17.62 4.94
N LEU A 124 13.88 18.76 5.52
CA LEU A 124 13.17 19.29 6.67
C LEU A 124 11.72 19.63 6.29
N ALA A 125 10.77 19.15 7.09
CA ALA A 125 9.34 19.40 6.89
C ALA A 125 8.81 20.51 7.82
N GLY A 126 9.64 21.53 8.06
CA GLY A 126 9.32 22.70 8.88
C GLY A 126 10.55 23.25 9.59
N ASP A 127 10.33 24.26 10.41
CA ASP A 127 11.41 24.88 11.18
C ASP A 127 11.73 24.06 12.44
N PRO A 128 13.01 23.91 12.83
CA PRO A 128 13.38 23.29 14.11
C PRO A 128 12.74 24.02 15.29
N GLN A 129 12.11 23.26 16.18
CA GLN A 129 11.47 23.77 17.40
C GLN A 129 12.32 23.41 18.62
N PRO A 130 12.62 24.36 19.52
CA PRO A 130 13.37 24.04 20.72
C PRO A 130 12.56 23.12 21.63
N VAL A 131 13.23 22.12 22.21
CA VAL A 131 12.66 21.19 23.19
C VAL A 131 13.32 21.47 24.54
N PRO A 132 12.55 21.70 25.61
CA PRO A 132 13.10 21.83 26.95
C PRO A 132 13.86 20.57 27.35
N ASP A 133 15.12 20.73 27.79
CA ASP A 133 15.92 19.63 28.31
C ASP A 133 16.44 20.01 29.71
N PRO A 134 16.13 19.24 30.77
CA PRO A 134 16.60 19.48 32.12
C PRO A 134 18.14 19.45 32.28
N SER A 135 18.84 18.78 31.37
CA SER A 135 20.32 18.69 31.38
C SER A 135 21.01 19.96 30.91
N GLY A 136 20.25 20.93 30.38
CA GLY A 136 20.79 22.17 29.81
C GLY A 136 21.35 22.05 28.40
N VAL A 137 21.32 20.86 27.79
CA VAL A 137 21.71 20.67 26.39
C VAL A 137 20.62 21.25 25.50
N GLN A 138 20.99 22.10 24.54
CA GLN A 138 20.03 22.65 23.60
C GLN A 138 19.54 21.54 22.65
N ARG A 139 18.26 21.19 22.74
CA ARG A 139 17.62 20.20 21.88
C ARG A 139 16.61 20.85 20.95
N TRP A 140 16.47 20.26 19.77
CA TRP A 140 15.58 20.71 18.71
C TRP A 140 14.79 19.55 18.12
N ARG A 141 13.50 19.74 17.94
CA ARG A 141 12.63 18.79 17.24
C ARG A 141 12.29 19.33 15.87
N VAL A 142 12.37 18.46 14.86
CA VAL A 142 11.94 18.79 13.50
C VAL A 142 11.46 17.52 12.80
N ALA A 143 10.40 17.65 12.01
CA ALA A 143 9.98 16.59 11.12
C ALA A 143 10.89 16.54 9.88
N VAL A 144 11.23 15.33 9.45
CA VAL A 144 12.03 15.06 8.24
C VAL A 144 11.17 14.27 7.27
N ARG A 145 10.92 14.84 6.11
CA ARG A 145 10.29 14.12 4.99
C ARG A 145 11.35 13.31 4.28
N VAL A 146 11.08 12.03 4.13
CA VAL A 146 11.90 11.10 3.37
C VAL A 146 11.17 10.73 2.08
N ARG A 147 11.91 10.67 0.99
CA ARG A 147 11.47 10.12 -0.30
C ARG A 147 12.42 9.02 -0.71
N TYR A 148 11.91 7.83 -0.97
CA TYR A 148 12.76 6.67 -1.21
C TYR A 148 12.33 5.81 -2.39
N CYS A 149 13.31 5.14 -3.00
CA CYS A 149 13.14 4.10 -3.99
C CYS A 149 13.88 2.83 -3.59
N PHE A 150 13.27 1.68 -3.82
CA PHE A 150 13.92 0.38 -3.72
C PHE A 150 14.01 -0.28 -5.10
N ALA A 151 15.14 -0.92 -5.39
CA ALA A 151 15.40 -1.77 -6.54
C ALA A 151 15.31 -1.11 -7.93
N GLU A 152 14.69 0.04 -8.08
CA GLU A 152 14.50 0.78 -9.32
C GLU A 152 15.08 2.19 -9.19
N PRO A 153 16.10 2.57 -10.00
CA PRO A 153 16.70 3.91 -9.91
C PRO A 153 15.72 5.04 -10.26
N ASP A 154 14.83 4.80 -11.23
CA ASP A 154 13.91 5.80 -11.79
C ASP A 154 12.48 5.65 -11.25
N CYS A 155 12.30 5.06 -10.08
CA CYS A 155 10.97 4.91 -9.48
C CYS A 155 10.36 6.28 -9.14
N VAL A 156 9.04 6.34 -9.06
CA VAL A 156 8.35 7.46 -8.39
C VAL A 156 8.54 7.27 -6.89
N PRO A 157 9.31 8.14 -6.19
CA PRO A 157 9.69 7.90 -4.82
C PRO A 157 8.50 7.88 -3.86
N ALA A 158 8.45 6.86 -2.99
CA ALA A 158 7.48 6.77 -1.92
C ALA A 158 7.82 7.76 -0.80
N PRO A 159 6.83 8.50 -0.26
CA PRO A 159 7.06 9.44 0.83
C PRO A 159 6.84 8.79 2.20
N LEU A 160 7.52 9.32 3.21
CA LEU A 160 7.17 9.17 4.61
C LEU A 160 7.70 10.38 5.41
N THR A 161 7.26 10.53 6.67
CA THR A 161 7.75 11.59 7.56
C THR A 161 8.18 10.98 8.88
N ASN A 162 9.44 11.22 9.26
CA ASN A 162 9.97 10.86 10.56
C ASN A 162 10.01 12.08 11.50
N GLN A 163 9.72 11.89 12.77
CA GLN A 163 9.97 12.90 13.80
C GLN A 163 11.39 12.71 14.34
N THR A 164 12.19 13.77 14.34
CA THR A 164 13.59 13.74 14.78
C THR A 164 13.84 14.71 15.90
N GLU A 165 14.77 14.36 16.80
CA GLU A 165 15.32 15.28 17.78
C GLU A 165 16.83 15.38 17.61
N TRP A 166 17.36 16.60 17.75
CA TRP A 166 18.75 16.92 17.51
C TRP A 166 19.35 17.68 18.71
N ALA A 167 20.57 17.34 19.10
CA ALA A 167 21.37 18.14 19.99
C ALA A 167 22.27 19.07 19.19
N ASP A 168 22.33 20.34 19.60
CA ASP A 168 23.16 21.35 18.99
C ASP A 168 23.74 22.27 20.06
N ASP A 169 25.04 22.21 20.28
CA ASP A 169 25.79 23.05 21.20
C ASP A 169 26.28 24.38 20.56
N GLY A 170 26.02 24.55 19.26
CA GLY A 170 26.30 25.79 18.50
C GLY A 170 27.67 25.82 17.85
N ASP A 171 28.66 25.11 18.39
CA ASP A 171 30.06 25.16 17.94
C ASP A 171 30.46 23.94 17.10
N GLY A 172 29.63 22.90 17.10
CA GLY A 172 29.85 21.63 16.42
C GLY A 172 28.85 21.30 15.34
N GLU A 173 28.97 20.08 14.80
CA GLU A 173 27.92 19.51 13.94
C GLU A 173 26.75 19.06 14.82
N PRO A 174 25.50 19.34 14.43
CA PRO A 174 24.33 18.86 15.14
C PRO A 174 24.26 17.34 15.12
N ARG A 175 23.90 16.72 16.25
CA ARG A 175 23.79 15.27 16.38
C ARG A 175 22.34 14.82 16.50
N LEU A 176 21.96 13.81 15.74
CA LEU A 176 20.66 13.17 15.83
C LEU A 176 20.59 12.35 17.13
N VAL A 177 19.69 12.72 18.04
CA VAL A 177 19.55 12.07 19.36
C VAL A 177 18.30 11.20 19.48
N ALA A 178 17.29 11.45 18.63
CA ALA A 178 16.12 10.58 18.54
C ALA A 178 15.57 10.57 17.10
N LEU A 179 15.16 9.40 16.66
CA LEU A 179 14.49 9.15 15.40
C LEU A 179 13.23 8.32 15.68
N ARG A 180 12.07 8.89 15.44
CA ARG A 180 10.82 8.17 15.60
C ARG A 180 10.35 7.66 14.24
N PRO A 181 9.87 6.41 14.18
CA PRO A 181 9.29 5.87 12.95
C PRO A 181 8.12 6.72 12.45
N SER A 182 7.79 6.57 11.18
CA SER A 182 6.60 7.16 10.58
C SER A 182 5.32 6.62 11.25
N GLU A 183 4.26 7.42 11.24
CA GLU A 183 2.99 7.07 11.91
C GLU A 183 1.96 6.55 10.91
N GLY A 184 0.91 5.89 11.41
CA GLY A 184 -0.12 5.19 10.64
C GLY A 184 -0.84 6.05 9.59
N GLY A 185 -0.97 7.37 9.80
CA GLY A 185 -1.58 8.28 8.82
C GLY A 185 -0.81 8.41 7.50
N GLU A 186 0.46 7.98 7.46
CA GLU A 186 1.32 7.95 6.26
C GLU A 186 1.71 6.50 5.90
N ALA A 187 0.86 5.52 6.21
CA ALA A 187 1.13 4.09 6.07
C ALA A 187 2.46 3.70 6.74
N GLY A 188 2.69 4.14 7.96
CA GLY A 188 3.86 3.78 8.78
C GLY A 188 3.43 3.11 10.09
N PRO A 189 4.39 2.56 10.84
CA PRO A 189 5.82 2.46 10.48
C PRO A 189 6.09 1.40 9.41
N ARG A 190 7.08 1.68 8.57
CA ARG A 190 7.55 0.71 7.57
C ARG A 190 8.32 -0.43 8.24
N PRO A 191 8.35 -1.64 7.66
CA PRO A 191 9.08 -2.78 8.22
C PRO A 191 10.54 -2.46 8.58
N TRP A 192 11.27 -1.82 7.67
CA TRP A 192 12.68 -1.45 7.85
C TRP A 192 12.91 -0.30 8.85
N GLU A 193 11.86 0.40 9.29
CA GLU A 193 11.99 1.40 10.35
C GLU A 193 12.05 0.77 11.75
N VAL A 194 11.37 -0.38 11.94
CA VAL A 194 11.08 -0.93 13.28
C VAL A 194 11.48 -2.39 13.49
N SER A 195 11.98 -3.06 12.46
CA SER A 195 12.37 -4.47 12.53
C SER A 195 13.79 -4.69 12.00
N ASP A 196 14.48 -5.72 12.50
CA ASP A 196 15.74 -6.24 11.94
C ASP A 196 15.38 -7.28 10.89
N LEU A 197 15.60 -6.94 9.61
CA LEU A 197 15.15 -7.72 8.49
C LEU A 197 16.25 -8.65 7.94
N ARG A 198 15.83 -9.85 7.58
CA ARG A 198 16.58 -10.73 6.67
C ARG A 198 15.96 -10.63 5.30
N VAL A 199 16.77 -10.42 4.28
CA VAL A 199 16.32 -10.12 2.93
C VAL A 199 16.93 -11.10 1.94
N VAL A 200 16.11 -11.61 1.03
CA VAL A 200 16.56 -12.39 -0.13
C VAL A 200 15.97 -11.76 -1.40
N ALA A 201 16.81 -11.53 -2.39
CA ALA A 201 16.41 -10.85 -3.61
C ALA A 201 16.60 -11.74 -4.83
N GLY A 202 15.56 -11.84 -5.64
CA GLY A 202 15.53 -12.50 -6.94
C GLY A 202 15.56 -11.54 -8.10
N ASN A 203 15.06 -12.01 -9.24
CA ASN A 203 14.98 -11.21 -10.47
C ASN A 203 13.80 -10.23 -10.43
N ARG A 204 12.61 -10.71 -10.04
CA ARG A 204 11.36 -9.96 -10.03
C ARG A 204 10.86 -9.62 -8.63
N VAL A 205 11.38 -10.30 -7.59
CA VAL A 205 10.88 -10.18 -6.24
C VAL A 205 12.00 -9.96 -5.24
N ILE A 206 11.76 -9.14 -4.22
CA ILE A 206 12.56 -9.07 -2.99
C ILE A 206 11.63 -9.53 -1.87
N VAL A 207 12.08 -10.52 -1.10
CA VAL A 207 11.37 -11.00 0.09
C VAL A 207 12.16 -10.66 1.34
N ALA A 208 11.46 -10.18 2.37
CA ALA A 208 12.07 -9.80 3.63
C ALA A 208 11.22 -10.29 4.81
N ALA A 209 11.87 -10.59 5.92
CA ALA A 209 11.20 -11.01 7.16
C ALA A 209 12.08 -10.73 8.38
N PRO A 210 11.49 -10.68 9.59
CA PRO A 210 12.25 -10.74 10.84
C PRO A 210 13.05 -12.04 10.95
N ALA A 211 14.14 -12.01 11.72
CA ALA A 211 15.06 -13.13 11.86
C ALA A 211 14.42 -14.50 12.14
N PRO A 212 13.35 -14.63 12.99
CA PRO A 212 12.71 -15.93 13.23
C PRO A 212 12.08 -16.57 11.97
N LEU A 213 11.74 -15.78 10.97
CA LEU A 213 11.12 -16.25 9.71
C LEU A 213 12.13 -16.41 8.57
N ALA A 214 13.41 -16.08 8.78
CA ALA A 214 14.44 -16.06 7.73
C ALA A 214 14.61 -17.40 7.00
N GLY A 215 14.45 -18.52 7.71
CA GLY A 215 14.60 -19.86 7.12
C GLY A 215 13.61 -20.20 5.98
N ARG A 216 12.51 -19.42 5.86
CA ARG A 216 11.48 -19.62 4.83
C ARG A 216 11.70 -18.78 3.58
N LEU A 217 12.58 -17.77 3.63
CA LEU A 217 12.68 -16.74 2.59
C LEU A 217 13.10 -17.30 1.22
N SER A 218 14.01 -18.27 1.16
CA SER A 218 14.47 -18.83 -0.13
C SER A 218 13.36 -19.58 -0.85
N ALA A 219 12.57 -20.38 -0.15
CA ALA A 219 11.41 -21.08 -0.71
C ALA A 219 10.32 -20.06 -1.10
N ALA A 220 10.02 -19.10 -0.21
CA ALA A 220 9.05 -18.05 -0.48
C ALA A 220 9.42 -17.20 -1.71
N LEU A 221 10.72 -16.91 -1.91
CA LEU A 221 11.19 -16.20 -3.09
C LEU A 221 10.90 -16.99 -4.38
N ALA A 222 11.17 -18.29 -4.39
CA ALA A 222 10.92 -19.12 -5.57
C ALA A 222 9.42 -19.14 -5.95
N THR A 223 8.54 -19.23 -4.95
CA THR A 223 7.08 -19.14 -5.13
C THR A 223 6.65 -17.75 -5.62
N ALA A 224 7.23 -16.69 -5.06
CA ALA A 224 6.92 -15.32 -5.43
C ALA A 224 7.36 -14.97 -6.88
N GLU A 225 8.48 -15.49 -7.34
CA GLU A 225 8.90 -15.37 -8.75
C GLU A 225 7.90 -16.02 -9.71
N GLN A 226 7.31 -17.15 -9.33
CA GLN A 226 6.25 -17.80 -10.10
C GLN A 226 4.97 -16.96 -10.14
N ALA A 227 4.58 -16.35 -9.00
CA ALA A 227 3.45 -15.45 -8.93
C ALA A 227 3.65 -14.23 -9.85
N ALA A 228 4.83 -13.58 -9.78
CA ALA A 228 5.17 -12.44 -10.61
C ALA A 228 5.07 -12.75 -12.11
N ALA A 229 5.55 -13.92 -12.56
CA ALA A 229 5.49 -14.33 -13.96
C ALA A 229 4.05 -14.44 -14.51
N VAL A 230 3.07 -14.71 -13.65
CA VAL A 230 1.65 -14.72 -14.01
C VAL A 230 1.09 -13.30 -14.01
N THR A 231 1.30 -12.55 -12.95
CA THR A 231 0.66 -11.25 -12.71
C THR A 231 1.21 -10.14 -13.60
N ASP A 232 2.47 -10.19 -14.01
CA ASP A 232 3.07 -9.22 -14.95
C ASP A 232 2.27 -9.07 -16.26
N ARG A 233 1.57 -10.10 -16.69
CA ARG A 233 0.72 -10.07 -17.89
C ARG A 233 -0.50 -9.15 -17.74
N TYR A 234 -0.86 -8.82 -16.52
CA TYR A 234 -1.98 -7.95 -16.15
C TYR A 234 -1.57 -6.50 -15.85
N ALA A 235 -0.30 -6.16 -16.00
CA ALA A 235 0.22 -4.79 -15.94
C ALA A 235 -0.13 -4.02 -17.23
N ARG A 236 -1.41 -3.74 -17.45
CA ARG A 236 -1.92 -3.15 -18.71
C ARG A 236 -1.93 -1.62 -18.71
N TRP A 237 -1.81 -0.98 -17.55
CA TRP A 237 -1.95 0.47 -17.40
C TRP A 237 -0.65 1.17 -17.00
N GLY A 238 0.44 0.46 -17.07
CA GLY A 238 1.80 0.87 -16.81
C GLY A 238 2.73 -0.33 -16.90
N PRO A 239 4.04 -0.14 -16.86
CA PRO A 239 4.97 -1.26 -16.77
C PRO A 239 4.73 -1.98 -15.44
N PRO A 240 4.96 -3.31 -15.37
CA PRO A 240 5.01 -3.99 -14.08
C PRO A 240 6.15 -3.38 -13.26
N PRO A 241 6.09 -3.47 -11.91
CA PRO A 241 7.18 -2.98 -11.08
C PRO A 241 8.47 -3.70 -11.45
N GLY A 242 9.61 -3.03 -11.40
CA GLY A 242 10.92 -3.65 -11.64
C GLY A 242 11.16 -4.82 -10.68
N ARG A 243 10.68 -4.68 -9.44
CA ARG A 243 10.56 -5.78 -8.47
C ARG A 243 9.36 -5.58 -7.54
N TYR A 244 8.69 -6.68 -7.22
CA TYR A 244 7.73 -6.73 -6.12
C TYR A 244 8.49 -6.77 -4.79
N LEU A 245 8.03 -6.02 -3.80
CA LEU A 245 8.58 -6.01 -2.46
C LEU A 245 7.60 -6.70 -1.51
N VAL A 246 8.03 -7.79 -0.89
CA VAL A 246 7.18 -8.65 -0.05
C VAL A 246 7.77 -8.78 1.34
N PHE A 247 6.98 -8.46 2.37
CA PHE A 247 7.34 -8.57 3.77
C PHE A 247 6.51 -9.67 4.44
N PHE A 248 7.19 -10.66 5.04
CA PHE A 248 6.55 -11.69 5.85
C PHE A 248 6.52 -11.25 7.32
N ALA A 249 5.32 -10.99 7.81
CA ALA A 249 5.07 -10.53 9.17
C ALA A 249 4.84 -11.72 10.11
N GLY A 250 5.51 -11.72 11.26
CA GLY A 250 5.11 -12.49 12.42
C GLY A 250 3.94 -11.81 13.15
N PRO A 251 3.47 -12.37 14.29
CA PRO A 251 2.34 -11.81 15.01
C PRO A 251 2.51 -10.36 15.44
N ASP A 252 3.69 -10.01 15.93
CA ASP A 252 4.01 -8.66 16.41
C ASP A 252 4.13 -7.67 15.24
N GLU A 253 4.76 -8.09 14.16
CA GLU A 253 4.93 -7.29 12.95
C GLU A 253 3.59 -7.04 12.25
N TRP A 254 2.71 -8.04 12.20
CA TRP A 254 1.38 -7.94 11.60
C TRP A 254 0.54 -6.83 12.22
N THR A 255 0.68 -6.59 13.50
CA THR A 255 -0.05 -5.53 14.23
C THR A 255 0.70 -4.20 14.24
N ARG A 256 2.01 -4.21 14.00
CA ARG A 256 2.86 -3.02 14.14
C ARG A 256 3.15 -2.32 12.82
N TRP A 257 3.33 -3.07 11.72
CA TRP A 257 3.70 -2.48 10.44
C TRP A 257 2.52 -1.73 9.81
N TYR A 258 2.79 -0.61 9.20
CA TYR A 258 1.87 0.27 8.46
C TYR A 258 0.70 0.83 9.27
N GLY A 259 0.56 0.51 10.54
CA GLY A 259 -0.57 0.95 11.37
C GLY A 259 -1.93 0.44 10.90
N VAL A 260 -1.93 -0.66 10.14
CA VAL A 260 -3.14 -1.29 9.60
C VAL A 260 -3.63 -2.38 10.55
N HIS A 261 -4.95 -2.47 10.72
CA HIS A 261 -5.59 -3.50 11.54
C HIS A 261 -6.49 -4.33 10.64
N GLU A 262 -5.92 -5.40 10.11
CA GLU A 262 -6.64 -6.32 9.24
C GLU A 262 -7.46 -7.34 10.04
N PRO A 263 -8.66 -7.75 9.54
CA PRO A 263 -9.42 -8.83 10.12
C PRO A 263 -8.59 -10.11 10.28
N SER A 264 -8.92 -10.91 11.28
CA SER A 264 -8.13 -12.11 11.64
C SER A 264 -8.04 -13.16 10.55
N TRP A 265 -8.89 -13.11 9.53
CA TRP A 265 -8.91 -14.04 8.40
C TRP A 265 -7.99 -13.61 7.23
N VAL A 266 -7.46 -12.39 7.23
CA VAL A 266 -6.59 -11.88 6.17
C VAL A 266 -5.22 -12.55 6.21
N ALA A 267 -4.77 -13.09 5.08
CA ALA A 267 -3.47 -13.77 4.96
C ALA A 267 -2.38 -12.90 4.31
N GLY A 268 -2.76 -11.86 3.62
CA GLY A 268 -1.88 -10.87 3.01
C GLY A 268 -2.66 -9.62 2.64
N TYR A 269 -1.94 -8.54 2.35
CA TYR A 269 -2.50 -7.34 1.76
C TYR A 269 -1.45 -6.57 0.97
N ALA A 270 -1.91 -5.83 -0.03
CA ALA A 270 -1.11 -4.92 -0.82
C ALA A 270 -1.25 -3.50 -0.25
N GLN A 271 -0.18 -2.94 0.32
CA GLN A 271 -0.14 -1.62 0.94
C GLN A 271 0.40 -0.57 -0.03
N PRO A 272 -0.41 0.35 -0.53
CA PRO A 272 0.09 1.51 -1.25
C PRO A 272 0.96 2.36 -0.33
N VAL A 273 2.17 2.65 -0.76
CA VAL A 273 3.14 3.49 -0.02
C VAL A 273 3.48 4.77 -0.78
N GLY A 274 2.97 4.89 -1.98
CA GLY A 274 3.07 6.02 -2.88
C GLY A 274 2.15 5.82 -4.09
N ASP A 275 2.10 6.79 -4.98
CA ASP A 275 1.19 6.75 -6.14
C ASP A 275 1.41 5.53 -7.07
N TRP A 276 2.66 5.05 -7.13
CA TRP A 276 3.10 3.97 -8.01
C TRP A 276 3.86 2.87 -7.26
N SER A 277 3.95 2.99 -5.96
CA SER A 277 4.69 2.05 -5.12
C SER A 277 3.73 1.36 -4.17
N THR A 278 3.74 0.04 -4.20
CA THR A 278 2.94 -0.81 -3.32
C THR A 278 3.84 -1.90 -2.75
N GLU A 279 3.77 -2.10 -1.46
CA GLU A 279 4.46 -3.14 -0.72
C GLU A 279 3.45 -4.22 -0.33
N VAL A 280 3.86 -5.50 -0.39
CA VAL A 280 2.98 -6.62 -0.08
C VAL A 280 3.36 -7.21 1.27
N ILE A 281 2.37 -7.36 2.15
CA ILE A 281 2.56 -7.88 3.50
C ILE A 281 1.87 -9.23 3.61
N MET A 282 2.62 -10.25 4.05
CA MET A 282 2.15 -11.61 4.16
C MET A 282 2.10 -12.05 5.63
N ASN A 283 0.96 -12.53 6.10
CA ASN A 283 0.80 -13.06 7.46
C ASN A 283 1.38 -14.47 7.55
N ALA A 284 2.58 -14.62 8.08
CA ALA A 284 3.28 -15.90 8.14
C ALA A 284 2.54 -16.99 8.94
N GLN A 285 1.68 -16.61 9.88
CA GLN A 285 0.87 -17.58 10.64
C GLN A 285 -0.29 -18.15 9.82
N ARG A 286 -0.90 -17.32 8.94
CA ARG A 286 -2.03 -17.71 8.10
C ARG A 286 -1.63 -18.55 6.90
N LEU A 287 -0.45 -18.28 6.34
CA LEU A 287 0.07 -19.01 5.19
C LEU A 287 0.45 -20.47 5.50
N GLY A 288 0.63 -20.81 6.77
CA GLY A 288 1.06 -22.17 7.13
C GLY A 288 2.41 -22.53 6.48
N THR A 289 2.55 -23.79 6.06
CA THR A 289 3.75 -24.31 5.39
C THR A 289 3.50 -24.76 3.94
N GLY A 290 2.28 -24.54 3.42
CA GLY A 290 1.90 -24.98 2.07
C GLY A 290 2.31 -23.96 1.00
N ASP A 291 3.06 -24.41 -0.01
CA ASP A 291 3.50 -23.57 -1.13
C ASP A 291 2.32 -23.08 -1.99
N ASP A 292 1.26 -23.87 -2.14
CA ASP A 292 0.08 -23.53 -2.94
C ASP A 292 -0.69 -22.34 -2.34
N VAL A 293 -0.86 -22.32 -1.02
CA VAL A 293 -1.53 -21.19 -0.33
C VAL A 293 -0.72 -19.90 -0.50
N LEU A 294 0.61 -20.00 -0.39
CA LEU A 294 1.49 -18.88 -0.60
C LEU A 294 1.44 -18.38 -2.06
N LEU A 295 1.50 -19.28 -3.02
CA LEU A 295 1.43 -18.93 -4.45
C LEU A 295 0.11 -18.23 -4.78
N ASP A 296 -0.98 -18.77 -4.29
CA ASP A 296 -2.32 -18.22 -4.49
C ASP A 296 -2.45 -16.82 -3.90
N THR A 297 -2.02 -16.63 -2.66
CA THR A 297 -2.07 -15.33 -2.01
C THR A 297 -1.15 -14.33 -2.72
N LEU A 298 0.05 -14.73 -3.11
CA LEU A 298 0.96 -13.83 -3.84
C LEU A 298 0.41 -13.42 -5.21
N ARG A 299 -0.23 -14.33 -5.96
CA ARG A 299 -0.89 -13.98 -7.22
C ARG A 299 -2.01 -12.96 -7.00
N HIS A 300 -2.78 -13.13 -5.94
CA HIS A 300 -3.83 -12.21 -5.55
C HIS A 300 -3.24 -10.81 -5.25
N GLU A 301 -2.28 -10.72 -4.32
CA GLU A 301 -1.70 -9.45 -3.90
C GLU A 301 -0.94 -8.74 -5.03
N PHE A 302 -0.17 -9.48 -5.81
CA PHE A 302 0.55 -8.91 -6.96
C PHE A 302 -0.41 -8.39 -8.03
N THR A 303 -1.61 -8.98 -8.13
CA THR A 303 -2.65 -8.43 -9.02
C THR A 303 -3.08 -7.04 -8.57
N HIS A 304 -3.25 -6.79 -7.28
CA HIS A 304 -3.51 -5.44 -6.77
C HIS A 304 -2.36 -4.50 -7.11
N VAL A 305 -1.10 -4.93 -6.94
CA VAL A 305 0.07 -4.12 -7.29
C VAL A 305 0.01 -3.63 -8.73
N VAL A 306 -0.28 -4.50 -9.69
CA VAL A 306 -0.24 -4.13 -11.12
C VAL A 306 -1.52 -3.48 -11.63
N THR A 307 -2.69 -3.82 -11.06
CA THR A 307 -3.98 -3.32 -11.55
C THR A 307 -4.38 -1.99 -10.93
N LEU A 308 -3.90 -1.70 -9.70
CA LEU A 308 -4.21 -0.48 -8.97
C LEU A 308 -3.09 0.58 -9.03
N ALA A 309 -1.94 0.26 -9.63
CA ALA A 309 -0.85 1.23 -9.82
C ALA A 309 -1.37 2.55 -10.43
N GLY A 310 -1.09 3.67 -9.77
CA GLY A 310 -1.51 5.02 -10.20
C GLY A 310 -3.00 5.33 -10.04
N VAL A 311 -3.81 4.45 -9.46
CA VAL A 311 -5.21 4.75 -9.12
C VAL A 311 -5.26 5.62 -7.87
N ARG A 312 -5.82 6.85 -7.99
CA ARG A 312 -5.87 7.84 -6.90
C ARG A 312 -7.28 8.10 -6.38
N ARG A 313 -8.25 7.43 -6.94
CA ARG A 313 -9.65 7.59 -6.60
C ARG A 313 -10.09 6.52 -5.61
N ASP A 314 -11.15 6.80 -4.87
CA ASP A 314 -11.85 5.79 -4.10
C ASP A 314 -12.56 4.82 -5.05
N TYR A 315 -12.29 3.53 -4.88
CA TYR A 315 -12.91 2.42 -5.60
C TYR A 315 -13.65 1.45 -4.67
N SER A 316 -13.96 1.88 -3.47
CA SER A 316 -14.67 1.05 -2.47
C SER A 316 -16.01 0.51 -2.98
N THR A 317 -16.73 1.29 -3.80
CA THR A 317 -17.97 0.85 -4.46
C THR A 317 -17.76 -0.20 -5.55
N ALA A 318 -16.53 -0.35 -6.05
CA ALA A 318 -16.12 -1.35 -7.03
C ALA A 318 -15.35 -2.52 -6.40
N TRP A 319 -15.46 -2.72 -5.07
CA TRP A 319 -14.77 -3.77 -4.33
C TRP A 319 -14.86 -5.13 -5.03
N TRP A 320 -16.06 -5.55 -5.43
CA TRP A 320 -16.29 -6.82 -6.11
C TRP A 320 -15.47 -6.99 -7.40
N LEU A 321 -15.23 -5.90 -8.12
CA LEU A 321 -14.48 -5.92 -9.37
C LEU A 321 -12.97 -5.93 -9.09
N VAL A 322 -12.52 -5.24 -8.05
CA VAL A 322 -11.13 -5.21 -7.59
C VAL A 322 -10.71 -6.57 -7.07
N GLU A 323 -11.45 -7.12 -6.12
CA GLU A 323 -11.16 -8.42 -5.52
C GLU A 323 -11.44 -9.58 -6.49
N GLY A 324 -12.52 -9.44 -7.27
CA GLY A 324 -12.82 -10.40 -8.32
C GLY A 324 -11.71 -10.51 -9.37
N MET A 325 -11.02 -9.40 -9.69
CA MET A 325 -9.87 -9.42 -10.60
C MET A 325 -8.68 -10.13 -9.98
N ALA A 326 -8.39 -9.87 -8.70
CA ALA A 326 -7.32 -10.54 -7.98
C ALA A 326 -7.57 -12.07 -7.91
N GLU A 327 -8.78 -12.48 -7.56
CA GLU A 327 -9.18 -13.90 -7.53
C GLU A 327 -9.22 -14.53 -8.93
N TYR A 328 -9.64 -13.77 -9.97
CA TYR A 328 -9.61 -14.25 -11.36
C TYR A 328 -8.17 -14.54 -11.80
N VAL A 329 -7.23 -13.62 -11.55
CA VAL A 329 -5.81 -13.80 -11.92
C VAL A 329 -5.16 -14.91 -11.10
N ARG A 330 -5.51 -15.04 -9.81
CA ARG A 330 -5.10 -16.15 -8.96
C ARG A 330 -5.41 -17.51 -9.62
N MET A 331 -6.57 -17.61 -10.27
CA MET A 331 -7.08 -18.86 -10.87
C MET A 331 -6.77 -19.02 -12.36
N VAL A 332 -6.06 -18.07 -12.97
CA VAL A 332 -5.74 -18.16 -14.40
C VAL A 332 -4.97 -19.44 -14.73
N GLY A 333 -5.45 -20.15 -15.75
CA GLY A 333 -4.86 -21.40 -16.22
C GLY A 333 -5.19 -22.63 -15.36
N ARG A 334 -6.08 -22.48 -14.36
CA ARG A 334 -6.49 -23.58 -13.46
C ARG A 334 -7.99 -23.90 -13.62
N PRO A 335 -8.37 -25.16 -13.47
CA PRO A 335 -9.78 -25.57 -13.48
C PRO A 335 -10.49 -25.07 -12.20
N LEU A 336 -11.81 -24.97 -12.26
CA LEU A 336 -12.60 -24.37 -11.18
C LEU A 336 -12.59 -25.22 -9.90
N ASP A 337 -12.50 -26.51 -10.01
CA ASP A 337 -12.44 -27.45 -8.87
C ASP A 337 -11.15 -27.29 -8.02
N GLU A 338 -10.13 -26.65 -8.55
CA GLU A 338 -8.95 -26.25 -7.78
C GLU A 338 -9.18 -24.96 -6.96
N TYR A 339 -10.30 -24.26 -7.15
CA TYR A 339 -10.58 -23.05 -6.38
C TYR A 339 -10.91 -23.39 -4.92
N THR A 340 -10.00 -23.09 -4.03
CA THR A 340 -10.12 -23.42 -2.60
C THR A 340 -11.31 -22.74 -1.91
N GLY A 341 -11.81 -21.63 -2.46
CA GLY A 341 -13.00 -20.90 -2.00
C GLY A 341 -14.32 -21.48 -2.45
N LEU A 342 -14.34 -22.51 -3.32
CA LEU A 342 -15.57 -22.98 -3.96
C LEU A 342 -16.63 -23.46 -2.96
N ALA A 343 -16.22 -24.23 -1.96
CA ALA A 343 -17.12 -24.72 -0.91
C ALA A 343 -17.75 -23.60 -0.06
N ALA A 344 -16.98 -22.56 0.28
CA ALA A 344 -17.48 -21.40 0.99
C ALA A 344 -18.42 -20.57 0.10
N THR A 345 -18.10 -20.45 -1.19
CA THR A 345 -18.97 -19.80 -2.17
C THR A 345 -20.30 -20.52 -2.32
N HIS A 346 -20.28 -21.87 -2.38
CA HIS A 346 -21.50 -22.68 -2.36
C HIS A 346 -22.36 -22.37 -1.14
N ARG A 347 -21.76 -22.42 0.08
CA ARG A 347 -22.50 -22.12 1.33
C ARG A 347 -23.08 -20.70 1.32
N TYR A 348 -22.29 -19.70 0.91
CA TYR A 348 -22.72 -18.32 0.83
C TYR A 348 -23.92 -18.13 -0.11
N VAL A 349 -23.86 -18.70 -1.30
CA VAL A 349 -24.93 -18.62 -2.32
C VAL A 349 -26.21 -19.31 -1.85
N HIS A 350 -26.11 -20.43 -1.12
CA HIS A 350 -27.26 -21.24 -0.68
C HIS A 350 -27.76 -20.88 0.74
N SER A 351 -27.04 -20.04 1.48
CA SER A 351 -27.45 -19.60 2.83
C SER A 351 -28.66 -18.66 2.85
N GLY A 352 -29.06 -18.13 1.69
CA GLY A 352 -30.04 -17.05 1.58
C GLY A 352 -29.49 -15.65 1.82
N HIS A 353 -28.22 -15.52 2.17
CA HIS A 353 -27.57 -14.21 2.35
C HIS A 353 -27.27 -13.53 1.01
N TRP A 354 -27.02 -14.30 -0.04
CA TRP A 354 -26.80 -13.75 -1.36
C TRP A 354 -28.11 -13.60 -2.15
N THR A 355 -28.45 -12.38 -2.50
CA THR A 355 -29.68 -12.03 -3.22
C THR A 355 -29.58 -12.19 -4.75
N GLY A 356 -28.38 -12.49 -5.26
CA GLY A 356 -28.09 -12.56 -6.69
C GLY A 356 -27.38 -11.32 -7.23
N ASP A 357 -27.07 -10.35 -6.39
CA ASP A 357 -26.26 -9.21 -6.75
C ASP A 357 -24.78 -9.61 -6.84
N ILE A 358 -24.13 -9.27 -7.98
CA ILE A 358 -22.70 -9.49 -8.16
C ILE A 358 -21.87 -8.26 -7.75
N ALA A 359 -22.49 -7.09 -7.65
CA ALA A 359 -21.83 -5.86 -7.22
C ALA A 359 -21.75 -5.79 -5.69
N LEU A 360 -21.08 -6.80 -5.11
CA LEU A 360 -20.92 -6.94 -3.67
C LEU A 360 -20.01 -5.84 -3.10
N THR A 361 -20.30 -5.44 -1.87
CA THR A 361 -19.46 -4.52 -1.09
C THR A 361 -18.45 -5.30 -0.25
N VAL A 362 -17.48 -4.58 0.31
CA VAL A 362 -16.51 -5.12 1.27
C VAL A 362 -17.24 -5.87 2.40
N PRO A 363 -16.74 -7.04 2.83
CA PRO A 363 -17.27 -7.72 4.00
C PRO A 363 -17.20 -6.82 5.24
N ALA A 364 -18.18 -6.93 6.14
CA ALA A 364 -18.13 -6.20 7.42
C ALA A 364 -16.94 -6.67 8.27
N ASP A 365 -16.42 -5.83 9.16
CA ASP A 365 -15.25 -6.15 10.02
C ASP A 365 -15.47 -7.42 10.86
N GLY A 366 -16.70 -7.72 11.24
CA GLY A 366 -17.08 -8.93 11.96
C GLY A 366 -17.56 -10.10 11.10
N ALA A 367 -17.40 -10.02 9.77
CA ALA A 367 -17.79 -11.11 8.88
C ALA A 367 -17.01 -12.39 9.21
N SER A 368 -17.68 -13.54 9.07
CA SER A 368 -17.00 -14.82 9.18
C SER A 368 -16.06 -15.05 7.98
N LEU A 369 -15.06 -15.90 8.16
CA LEU A 369 -14.20 -16.31 7.06
C LEU A 369 -15.02 -16.89 5.89
N ASP A 370 -16.07 -17.66 6.17
CA ASP A 370 -16.95 -18.25 5.15
C ASP A 370 -17.74 -17.19 4.39
N ASP A 371 -18.25 -16.15 5.06
CA ASP A 371 -18.97 -15.05 4.40
C ASP A 371 -18.01 -14.26 3.51
N ALA A 372 -16.84 -13.87 4.04
CA ALA A 372 -15.83 -13.18 3.28
C ALA A 372 -15.40 -13.99 2.05
N THR A 373 -14.99 -15.24 2.23
CA THR A 373 -14.57 -16.14 1.14
C THR A 373 -15.67 -16.36 0.11
N GLY A 374 -16.94 -16.47 0.57
CA GLY A 374 -18.09 -16.61 -0.33
C GLY A 374 -18.26 -15.40 -1.25
N ARG A 375 -18.08 -14.18 -0.72
CA ARG A 375 -18.14 -12.93 -1.51
C ARG A 375 -17.01 -12.85 -2.55
N TYR A 376 -15.78 -13.21 -2.16
CA TYR A 376 -14.64 -13.31 -3.08
C TYR A 376 -14.93 -14.30 -4.21
N GLY A 377 -15.51 -15.47 -3.88
CA GLY A 377 -15.85 -16.47 -4.86
C GLY A 377 -16.95 -16.03 -5.83
N VAL A 378 -17.99 -15.35 -5.35
CA VAL A 378 -19.03 -14.77 -6.23
C VAL A 378 -18.38 -13.75 -7.18
N ALA A 379 -17.54 -12.86 -6.69
CA ALA A 379 -16.83 -11.88 -7.50
C ALA A 379 -15.94 -12.56 -8.56
N MET A 380 -15.15 -13.54 -8.18
CA MET A 380 -14.29 -14.32 -9.10
C MET A 380 -15.12 -15.01 -10.20
N LEU A 381 -16.19 -15.70 -9.85
CA LEU A 381 -17.04 -16.41 -10.81
C LEU A 381 -17.73 -15.44 -11.77
N ALA A 382 -18.14 -14.25 -11.30
CA ALA A 382 -18.68 -13.21 -12.14
C ALA A 382 -17.66 -12.72 -13.18
N LEU A 383 -16.41 -12.45 -12.77
CA LEU A 383 -15.37 -12.02 -13.70
C LEU A 383 -14.96 -13.15 -14.67
N ARG A 384 -14.88 -14.38 -14.17
CA ARG A 384 -14.67 -15.56 -15.03
C ARG A 384 -15.76 -15.68 -16.10
N ARG A 385 -17.03 -15.39 -15.74
CA ARG A 385 -18.14 -15.36 -16.69
C ARG A 385 -17.99 -14.25 -17.71
N ILE A 386 -17.66 -13.03 -17.28
CA ILE A 386 -17.42 -11.88 -18.18
C ILE A 386 -16.28 -12.21 -19.16
N ALA A 387 -15.14 -12.69 -18.65
CA ALA A 387 -14.01 -13.09 -19.50
C ALA A 387 -14.39 -14.19 -20.50
N GLY A 388 -15.13 -15.22 -20.06
CA GLY A 388 -15.53 -16.33 -20.91
C GLY A 388 -16.56 -15.94 -22.01
N ARG A 389 -17.41 -14.94 -21.73
CA ARG A 389 -18.45 -14.51 -22.66
C ARG A 389 -17.98 -13.41 -23.61
N TYR A 390 -17.24 -12.45 -23.10
CA TYR A 390 -16.87 -11.22 -23.85
C TYR A 390 -15.39 -11.19 -24.23
N GLY A 391 -14.58 -12.04 -23.67
CA GLY A 391 -13.13 -12.07 -23.83
C GLY A 391 -12.40 -11.31 -22.71
N GLU A 392 -11.16 -11.73 -22.42
CA GLU A 392 -10.34 -11.15 -21.35
C GLU A 392 -10.00 -9.67 -21.59
N ASP A 393 -9.74 -9.28 -22.84
CA ASP A 393 -9.45 -7.87 -23.17
C ASP A 393 -10.63 -6.95 -22.84
N LYS A 394 -11.87 -7.41 -23.06
CA LYS A 394 -13.06 -6.65 -22.66
C LYS A 394 -13.29 -6.64 -21.16
N LEU A 395 -12.97 -7.72 -20.44
CA LEU A 395 -12.95 -7.72 -18.98
C LEU A 395 -11.98 -6.65 -18.45
N LEU A 396 -10.75 -6.62 -18.98
CA LEU A 396 -9.74 -5.64 -18.57
C LEU A 396 -10.16 -4.20 -18.92
N ALA A 397 -10.76 -3.98 -20.07
CA ALA A 397 -11.29 -2.68 -20.43
C ALA A 397 -12.47 -2.26 -19.52
N PHE A 398 -13.35 -3.19 -19.14
CA PHE A 398 -14.44 -2.93 -18.20
C PHE A 398 -13.90 -2.61 -16.80
N PHE A 399 -12.90 -3.36 -16.33
CA PHE A 399 -12.18 -3.06 -15.10
C PHE A 399 -11.60 -1.63 -15.13
N ALA A 400 -10.93 -1.25 -16.21
CA ALA A 400 -10.36 0.09 -16.34
C ALA A 400 -11.45 1.17 -16.26
N ALA A 401 -12.52 1.03 -17.05
CA ALA A 401 -13.61 2.00 -17.05
C ALA A 401 -14.23 2.19 -15.66
N VAL A 402 -14.46 1.10 -14.92
CA VAL A 402 -15.12 1.17 -13.61
C VAL A 402 -14.14 1.55 -12.50
N VAL A 403 -13.01 0.85 -12.37
CA VAL A 403 -12.10 1.02 -11.24
C VAL A 403 -11.19 2.21 -11.44
N ARG A 404 -10.60 2.37 -12.62
CA ARG A 404 -9.60 3.41 -12.87
C ARG A 404 -10.19 4.74 -13.29
N ASP A 405 -11.22 4.72 -14.18
CA ASP A 405 -11.84 5.94 -14.72
C ASP A 405 -13.09 6.36 -13.91
N GLY A 406 -13.67 5.44 -13.13
CA GLY A 406 -14.82 5.68 -12.29
C GLY A 406 -16.14 5.76 -12.97
N THR A 407 -16.23 5.14 -14.11
CA THR A 407 -17.48 5.02 -14.82
C THR A 407 -18.41 4.04 -14.10
N ASP A 408 -19.66 4.44 -13.89
CA ASP A 408 -20.65 3.53 -13.32
C ASP A 408 -20.81 2.27 -14.18
N PRO A 409 -20.90 1.06 -13.59
CA PRO A 409 -21.09 -0.18 -14.35
C PRO A 409 -22.24 -0.15 -15.35
N VAL A 410 -23.33 0.59 -15.05
CA VAL A 410 -24.48 0.75 -15.97
C VAL A 410 -24.09 1.48 -17.24
N ALA A 411 -23.19 2.46 -17.15
CA ALA A 411 -22.66 3.19 -18.30
C ALA A 411 -21.51 2.44 -18.99
N ALA A 412 -20.65 1.78 -18.22
CA ALA A 412 -19.49 1.07 -18.75
C ALA A 412 -19.86 -0.20 -19.53
N ALA A 413 -20.85 -0.97 -19.08
CA ALA A 413 -21.19 -2.25 -19.70
C ALA A 413 -21.62 -2.13 -21.16
N PRO A 414 -22.56 -1.25 -21.55
CA PRO A 414 -22.92 -1.11 -22.97
C PRO A 414 -21.76 -0.56 -23.81
N ALA A 415 -20.94 0.33 -23.27
CA ALA A 415 -19.82 0.91 -23.98
C ALA A 415 -18.70 -0.08 -24.26
N VAL A 416 -18.38 -0.94 -23.28
CA VAL A 416 -17.22 -1.84 -23.33
C VAL A 416 -17.62 -3.27 -23.72
N LEU A 417 -18.67 -3.81 -23.08
CA LEU A 417 -19.10 -5.20 -23.30
C LEU A 417 -20.09 -5.31 -24.47
N GLY A 418 -20.79 -4.22 -24.80
CA GLY A 418 -21.82 -4.22 -25.85
C GLY A 418 -23.14 -4.80 -25.36
N ALA A 419 -23.41 -4.83 -24.07
CA ALA A 419 -24.63 -5.31 -23.44
C ALA A 419 -24.99 -4.43 -22.24
N ASP A 420 -26.27 -4.28 -21.95
CA ASP A 420 -26.71 -3.53 -20.78
C ASP A 420 -26.28 -4.24 -19.48
N TRP A 421 -26.05 -3.44 -18.42
CA TRP A 421 -25.55 -3.96 -17.16
C TRP A 421 -26.48 -4.97 -16.50
N ALA A 422 -27.80 -4.77 -16.59
CA ALA A 422 -28.75 -5.68 -15.96
C ALA A 422 -28.67 -7.08 -16.60
N SER A 423 -28.51 -7.15 -17.93
CA SER A 423 -28.31 -8.41 -18.64
C SER A 423 -26.98 -9.07 -18.28
N VAL A 424 -25.89 -8.29 -18.17
CA VAL A 424 -24.59 -8.80 -17.77
C VAL A 424 -24.63 -9.35 -16.33
N ALA A 425 -25.19 -8.60 -15.40
CA ALA A 425 -25.31 -8.99 -14.00
C ALA A 425 -26.18 -10.25 -13.82
N ALA A 426 -27.31 -10.33 -14.51
CA ALA A 426 -28.19 -11.49 -14.46
C ALA A 426 -27.51 -12.76 -15.03
N ASP A 427 -26.75 -12.64 -16.12
CA ASP A 427 -25.99 -13.73 -16.71
C ASP A 427 -24.86 -14.19 -15.78
N CYS A 428 -24.15 -13.28 -15.14
CA CYS A 428 -23.15 -13.61 -14.12
C CYS A 428 -23.78 -14.32 -12.93
N ALA A 429 -24.88 -13.80 -12.39
CA ALA A 429 -25.59 -14.40 -11.26
C ALA A 429 -26.09 -15.81 -11.58
N TRP A 430 -26.59 -16.03 -12.80
CA TRP A 430 -26.97 -17.36 -13.26
C TRP A 430 -25.75 -18.30 -13.32
N SER A 431 -24.62 -17.82 -13.87
CA SER A 431 -23.38 -18.62 -13.94
C SER A 431 -22.85 -18.98 -12.55
N VAL A 432 -22.86 -18.02 -11.61
CA VAL A 432 -22.46 -18.29 -10.21
C VAL A 432 -23.28 -19.44 -9.62
N ARG A 433 -24.63 -19.38 -9.72
CA ARG A 433 -25.49 -20.46 -9.19
C ARG A 433 -25.18 -21.82 -9.82
N ARG A 434 -24.97 -21.84 -11.13
CA ARG A 434 -24.64 -23.08 -11.87
C ARG A 434 -23.28 -23.66 -11.44
N ASP A 435 -22.28 -22.80 -11.27
CA ASP A 435 -20.89 -23.21 -11.05
C ASP A 435 -20.65 -23.66 -9.59
N VAL A 436 -21.59 -23.34 -8.68
CA VAL A 436 -21.59 -23.81 -7.29
C VAL A 436 -22.75 -24.75 -6.96
N ALA A 437 -23.49 -25.29 -7.97
CA ALA A 437 -24.60 -26.23 -7.78
C ALA A 437 -24.15 -27.60 -7.27
#